data_ba8fecaaf658187c15a95ea72a42da85
#
_entry.id   ba8fecaaf658187c15a95ea72a42da85
#
_cell.length_a   1.000
_cell.length_b   1.000
_cell.length_c   1.000
_cell.angle_alpha   90.00
_cell.angle_beta   90.00
_cell.angle_gamma   90.00
#
_symmetry.space_group_name_H-M   'P 1'
#
loop_
_entity.id
_entity.type
_entity.pdbx_description
1 polymer ?
#
loop_
_entity_poly.entity_id
_entity_poly.type
_entity_poly.pdbx_seq_one_letter_code
_entity_poly.pdbx_strand_id
1 'polypeptide(L)'
;MADPGHRCCSCTVIHKNHVAWHKIASRLAKNYHIVLPDLRGYGDSSLPEPGPNHINYSFRAMAQDMVEVMEQLGHRQFYLAGHDRGGRTAHRMCLDHPERVMKVCLMDVLPNYFVWTNITKAWVIGTWHWAFMAQPEPFPERLMSAVPAEYFLKSRMTIRGGNGLDFLTPAVFDEYVRCYTLKTITGSCRDYRATATCDFEMDTADKDSQIEMPAIVLWGARGQSPARSKEFLDVWKKFAKNLEYGEGMDCGHYMAEDIPDIMYDKFIKFFVT
;
A
#
# COMPACT_ATOMS: atom_id res chain seq x y z
N MET A 1 11.80 -27.14 18.96
CA MET A 1 11.05 -27.07 17.69
C MET A 1 10.11 -25.88 17.83
N ALA A 2 10.40 -24.78 17.15
CA ALA A 2 9.47 -23.66 17.16
C ALA A 2 8.21 -24.08 16.41
N ASP A 3 7.08 -23.84 17.03
CA ASP A 3 5.75 -23.96 16.43
C ASP A 3 5.77 -23.29 15.04
N PRO A 4 5.28 -23.90 13.96
CA PRO A 4 5.21 -23.26 12.64
C PRO A 4 4.19 -22.13 12.59
N GLY A 5 3.98 -21.48 13.72
CA GLY A 5 3.01 -20.44 13.98
C GLY A 5 3.22 -19.20 13.14
N HIS A 6 2.16 -18.74 12.68
CA HIS A 6 1.67 -17.40 12.37
C HIS A 6 2.72 -16.43 11.80
N ARG A 7 2.71 -16.27 10.50
CA ARG A 7 3.65 -15.45 9.72
C ARG A 7 2.88 -14.31 9.07
N CYS A 8 3.28 -13.08 9.31
CA CYS A 8 2.64 -11.90 8.71
C CYS A 8 3.68 -11.10 7.92
N CYS A 9 3.37 -10.77 6.69
CA CYS A 9 4.12 -9.79 5.90
C CYS A 9 3.26 -8.55 5.71
N SER A 10 3.86 -7.38 5.81
CA SER A 10 3.17 -6.10 5.64
C SER A 10 3.93 -5.23 4.66
N CYS A 11 3.24 -4.66 3.67
CA CYS A 11 3.83 -3.78 2.65
C CYS A 11 3.42 -2.33 2.85
N THR A 12 4.30 -1.39 2.52
CA THR A 12 4.27 0.01 2.94
C THR A 12 3.54 0.99 1.99
N VAL A 13 3.36 2.22 2.43
CA VAL A 13 2.62 3.35 1.84
C VAL A 13 3.53 4.30 1.05
N ILE A 14 2.96 5.08 0.09
CA ILE A 14 3.65 6.15 -0.67
C ILE A 14 4.28 7.19 0.26
N HIS A 15 5.49 7.63 -0.07
CA HIS A 15 6.31 8.60 0.67
C HIS A 15 6.58 8.22 2.12
N LYS A 16 6.26 6.99 2.49
CA LYS A 16 6.53 6.38 3.78
C LYS A 16 7.37 5.13 3.59
N ASN A 17 7.91 4.65 4.69
CA ASN A 17 8.68 3.43 4.78
C ASN A 17 8.06 2.49 5.82
N HIS A 18 8.74 1.41 6.16
CA HIS A 18 8.32 0.42 7.16
C HIS A 18 7.93 1.05 8.52
N VAL A 19 8.44 2.24 8.86
CA VAL A 19 8.12 2.94 10.12
C VAL A 19 6.64 3.30 10.23
N ALA A 20 5.89 3.34 9.13
CA ALA A 20 4.42 3.51 9.17
C ALA A 20 3.70 2.47 10.05
N TRP A 21 4.35 1.36 10.34
CA TRP A 21 3.81 0.27 11.17
C TRP A 21 4.30 0.29 12.63
N HIS A 22 5.11 1.29 13.02
CA HIS A 22 5.81 1.33 14.30
C HIS A 22 4.89 1.16 15.54
N LYS A 23 3.64 1.70 15.48
CA LYS A 23 2.70 1.62 16.60
C LYS A 23 2.09 0.24 16.82
N ILE A 24 2.08 -0.60 15.79
CA ILE A 24 1.44 -1.93 15.87
C ILE A 24 2.42 -3.09 15.71
N ALA A 25 3.54 -2.89 15.04
CA ALA A 25 4.50 -3.94 14.73
C ALA A 25 5.02 -4.68 15.96
N SER A 26 5.47 -3.96 16.99
CA SER A 26 5.99 -4.56 18.24
C SER A 26 4.92 -5.35 19.01
N ARG A 27 3.66 -4.97 18.89
CA ARG A 27 2.52 -5.67 19.49
C ARG A 27 2.23 -6.97 18.75
N LEU A 28 2.20 -6.90 17.41
CA LEU A 28 2.00 -8.06 16.54
C LEU A 28 3.15 -9.06 16.66
N ALA A 29 4.38 -8.59 16.85
CA ALA A 29 5.57 -9.43 17.02
C ALA A 29 5.52 -10.37 18.24
N LYS A 30 4.58 -10.16 19.16
CA LYS A 30 4.33 -11.10 20.25
C LYS A 30 3.71 -12.43 19.78
N ASN A 31 3.02 -12.41 18.62
CA ASN A 31 2.28 -13.55 18.10
C ASN A 31 2.77 -13.97 16.70
N TYR A 32 3.50 -13.10 15.99
CA TYR A 32 3.89 -13.30 14.61
C TYR A 32 5.37 -12.97 14.39
N HIS A 33 5.97 -13.60 13.41
CA HIS A 33 7.21 -13.09 12.82
C HIS A 33 6.84 -11.97 11.85
N ILE A 34 7.06 -10.73 12.22
CA ILE A 34 6.69 -9.56 11.43
C ILE A 34 7.83 -9.20 10.47
N VAL A 35 7.48 -9.08 9.18
CA VAL A 35 8.38 -8.61 8.13
C VAL A 35 7.79 -7.34 7.52
N LEU A 36 8.52 -6.24 7.58
CA LEU A 36 8.10 -4.90 7.15
C LEU A 36 9.08 -4.38 6.08
N PRO A 37 8.96 -4.82 4.84
CA PRO A 37 9.86 -4.38 3.78
C PRO A 37 9.49 -2.99 3.27
N ASP A 38 10.49 -2.23 2.86
CA ASP A 38 10.29 -1.08 1.99
C ASP A 38 10.24 -1.58 0.54
N LEU A 39 9.26 -1.15 -0.23
CA LEU A 39 9.18 -1.48 -1.65
C LEU A 39 10.40 -0.93 -2.41
N ARG A 40 10.78 -1.55 -3.52
CA ARG A 40 11.84 -1.01 -4.39
C ARG A 40 11.56 0.44 -4.74
N GLY A 41 12.58 1.30 -4.66
CA GLY A 41 12.44 2.73 -4.87
C GLY A 41 11.89 3.53 -3.68
N TYR A 42 11.54 2.88 -2.56
CA TYR A 42 11.07 3.52 -1.33
C TYR A 42 12.03 3.26 -0.17
N GLY A 43 11.98 4.12 0.84
CA GLY A 43 12.81 3.99 2.03
C GLY A 43 14.29 3.77 1.72
N ASP A 44 14.88 2.78 2.34
CA ASP A 44 16.28 2.41 2.12
C ASP A 44 16.45 1.31 1.04
N SER A 45 15.35 0.77 0.49
CA SER A 45 15.39 -0.23 -0.57
C SER A 45 16.05 0.28 -1.86
N SER A 46 16.54 -0.63 -2.68
CA SER A 46 17.26 -0.30 -3.93
C SER A 46 16.41 0.48 -4.93
N LEU A 47 17.09 1.17 -5.85
CA LEU A 47 16.49 1.86 -7.00
C LEU A 47 16.98 1.18 -8.28
N PRO A 48 16.39 0.07 -8.73
CA PRO A 48 16.78 -0.61 -9.95
C PRO A 48 16.44 0.21 -11.20
N GLU A 49 17.06 -0.13 -12.34
CA GLU A 49 16.69 0.45 -13.63
C GLU A 49 15.21 0.16 -13.95
N PRO A 50 14.50 1.12 -14.57
CA PRO A 50 13.05 0.99 -14.74
C PRO A 50 12.62 -0.12 -15.72
N GLY A 51 13.47 -0.47 -16.68
CA GLY A 51 13.09 -1.34 -17.78
C GLY A 51 12.06 -0.71 -18.74
N PRO A 52 11.69 -1.39 -19.83
CA PRO A 52 10.68 -0.91 -20.75
C PRO A 52 9.34 -0.69 -20.03
N ASN A 53 8.66 0.43 -20.33
CA ASN A 53 7.40 0.81 -19.68
C ASN A 53 7.43 0.74 -18.15
N HIS A 54 8.60 0.92 -17.54
CA HIS A 54 8.81 0.85 -16.08
C HIS A 54 8.45 -0.51 -15.46
N ILE A 55 8.53 -1.60 -16.22
CA ILE A 55 8.11 -2.95 -15.79
C ILE A 55 8.76 -3.40 -14.47
N ASN A 56 9.99 -2.95 -14.22
CA ASN A 56 10.68 -3.25 -12.96
C ASN A 56 10.09 -2.52 -11.74
N TYR A 57 9.14 -1.61 -11.94
CA TYR A 57 8.39 -0.92 -10.87
C TYR A 57 6.91 -1.30 -10.85
N SER A 58 6.53 -2.33 -11.61
CA SER A 58 5.17 -2.87 -11.59
C SER A 58 4.85 -3.50 -10.24
N PHE A 59 3.57 -3.55 -9.88
CA PHE A 59 3.12 -4.27 -8.70
C PHE A 59 3.48 -5.75 -8.75
N ARG A 60 3.55 -6.33 -9.96
CA ARG A 60 4.03 -7.72 -10.16
C ARG A 60 5.48 -7.87 -9.76
N ALA A 61 6.36 -6.96 -10.18
CA ALA A 61 7.77 -7.00 -9.81
C ALA A 61 7.96 -6.78 -8.30
N MET A 62 7.19 -5.86 -7.70
CA MET A 62 7.22 -5.63 -6.25
C MET A 62 6.65 -6.82 -5.46
N ALA A 63 5.62 -7.48 -5.97
CA ALA A 63 5.06 -8.68 -5.36
C ALA A 63 6.08 -9.83 -5.37
N GLN A 64 6.81 -10.00 -6.49
CA GLN A 64 7.86 -10.99 -6.59
C GLN A 64 8.99 -10.75 -5.58
N ASP A 65 9.43 -9.48 -5.37
CA ASP A 65 10.41 -9.15 -4.33
C ASP A 65 9.96 -9.64 -2.95
N MET A 66 8.69 -9.38 -2.62
CA MET A 66 8.16 -9.74 -1.30
C MET A 66 8.07 -11.27 -1.12
N VAL A 67 7.67 -11.98 -2.16
CA VAL A 67 7.66 -13.45 -2.16
C VAL A 67 9.07 -14.00 -1.94
N GLU A 68 10.06 -13.46 -2.63
CA GLU A 68 11.47 -13.87 -2.50
C GLU A 68 12.03 -13.55 -1.12
N VAL A 69 11.73 -12.37 -0.56
CA VAL A 69 12.12 -12.00 0.81
C VAL A 69 11.53 -13.00 1.82
N MET A 70 10.24 -13.31 1.72
CA MET A 70 9.59 -14.26 2.62
C MET A 70 10.18 -15.68 2.45
N GLU A 71 10.50 -16.09 1.26
CA GLU A 71 11.13 -17.38 0.98
C GLU A 71 12.54 -17.47 1.58
N GLN A 72 13.38 -16.43 1.40
CA GLN A 72 14.71 -16.35 2.01
C GLN A 72 14.66 -16.37 3.55
N LEU A 73 13.59 -15.83 4.15
CA LEU A 73 13.33 -15.91 5.58
C LEU A 73 12.72 -17.26 6.02
N GLY A 74 12.54 -18.20 5.10
CA GLY A 74 12.01 -19.55 5.37
C GLY A 74 10.48 -19.61 5.44
N HIS A 75 9.77 -18.60 4.95
CA HIS A 75 8.31 -18.53 5.00
C HIS A 75 7.69 -18.83 3.64
N ARG A 76 7.19 -20.04 3.46
CA ARG A 76 6.52 -20.46 2.21
C ARG A 76 5.12 -19.88 2.08
N GLN A 77 4.40 -19.74 3.18
CA GLN A 77 3.06 -19.13 3.26
C GLN A 77 3.03 -18.11 4.38
N PHE A 78 2.24 -17.07 4.21
CA PHE A 78 2.16 -15.97 5.16
C PHE A 78 0.81 -15.25 5.10
N TYR A 79 0.50 -14.53 6.15
CA TYR A 79 -0.57 -13.53 6.19
C TYR A 79 -0.06 -12.21 5.60
N LEU A 80 -0.90 -11.51 4.85
CA LEU A 80 -0.52 -10.32 4.13
C LEU A 80 -1.40 -9.13 4.53
N ALA A 81 -0.78 -8.01 4.89
CA ALA A 81 -1.46 -6.74 5.06
C ALA A 81 -0.80 -5.69 4.18
N GLY A 82 -1.56 -5.05 3.30
CA GLY A 82 -1.05 -4.04 2.39
C GLY A 82 -1.84 -2.74 2.45
N HIS A 83 -1.12 -1.62 2.49
CA HIS A 83 -1.71 -0.28 2.53
C HIS A 83 -1.25 0.56 1.34
N ASP A 84 -2.18 1.26 0.66
CA ASP A 84 -1.93 2.12 -0.51
C ASP A 84 -1.10 1.39 -1.59
N ARG A 85 0.13 1.79 -1.92
CA ARG A 85 0.99 1.12 -2.90
C ARG A 85 1.27 -0.34 -2.50
N GLY A 86 1.54 -0.58 -1.21
CA GLY A 86 1.65 -1.91 -0.66
C GLY A 86 0.35 -2.72 -0.75
N GLY A 87 -0.82 -2.08 -0.67
CA GLY A 87 -2.11 -2.73 -0.88
C GLY A 87 -2.32 -3.17 -2.34
N ARG A 88 -1.84 -2.39 -3.31
CA ARG A 88 -1.88 -2.77 -4.74
C ARG A 88 -0.91 -3.90 -5.03
N THR A 89 0.30 -3.82 -4.47
CA THR A 89 1.28 -4.91 -4.52
C THR A 89 0.71 -6.20 -3.90
N ALA A 90 0.02 -6.08 -2.75
CA ALA A 90 -0.64 -7.21 -2.10
C ALA A 90 -1.77 -7.80 -2.95
N HIS A 91 -2.60 -6.97 -3.59
CA HIS A 91 -3.63 -7.42 -4.52
C HIS A 91 -3.00 -8.21 -5.68
N ARG A 92 -1.95 -7.65 -6.31
CA ARG A 92 -1.23 -8.32 -7.40
C ARG A 92 -0.57 -9.62 -6.94
N MET A 93 0.02 -9.64 -5.75
CA MET A 93 0.60 -10.86 -5.16
C MET A 93 -0.46 -11.96 -4.95
N CYS A 94 -1.65 -11.60 -4.51
CA CYS A 94 -2.74 -12.56 -4.34
C CYS A 94 -3.20 -13.18 -5.67
N LEU A 95 -3.08 -12.46 -6.79
CA LEU A 95 -3.41 -12.97 -8.12
C LEU A 95 -2.28 -13.84 -8.69
N ASP A 96 -1.02 -13.40 -8.56
CA ASP A 96 0.14 -14.08 -9.17
C ASP A 96 0.67 -15.24 -8.32
N HIS A 97 0.51 -15.20 -6.99
CA HIS A 97 1.05 -16.16 -6.02
C HIS A 97 0.00 -16.60 -4.98
N PRO A 98 -1.19 -17.08 -5.41
CA PRO A 98 -2.28 -17.41 -4.48
C PRO A 98 -1.88 -18.48 -3.46
N GLU A 99 -0.95 -19.37 -3.79
CA GLU A 99 -0.44 -20.41 -2.91
C GLU A 99 0.46 -19.90 -1.78
N ARG A 100 0.90 -18.64 -1.86
CA ARG A 100 1.80 -18.01 -0.87
C ARG A 100 1.00 -17.25 0.20
N VAL A 101 -0.17 -16.74 -0.12
CA VAL A 101 -0.97 -15.87 0.75
C VAL A 101 -2.09 -16.63 1.41
N MET A 102 -2.03 -16.78 2.74
CA MET A 102 -3.05 -17.47 3.53
C MET A 102 -4.32 -16.64 3.72
N LYS A 103 -4.17 -15.36 4.05
CA LYS A 103 -5.23 -14.36 4.21
C LYS A 103 -4.67 -12.99 3.86
N VAL A 104 -5.50 -12.07 3.40
CA VAL A 104 -5.07 -10.71 3.04
C VAL A 104 -5.96 -9.62 3.66
N CYS A 105 -5.33 -8.59 4.21
CA CYS A 105 -5.97 -7.34 4.60
C CYS A 105 -5.53 -6.21 3.65
N LEU A 106 -6.47 -5.65 2.90
CA LEU A 106 -6.24 -4.55 1.97
C LEU A 106 -6.73 -3.24 2.57
N MET A 107 -5.82 -2.25 2.68
CA MET A 107 -6.07 -1.02 3.44
C MET A 107 -6.06 0.20 2.53
N ASP A 108 -7.17 0.93 2.54
CA ASP A 108 -7.43 2.20 1.84
C ASP A 108 -7.00 2.21 0.36
N VAL A 109 -7.33 1.13 -0.33
CA VAL A 109 -6.98 0.89 -1.74
C VAL A 109 -8.15 0.31 -2.52
N LEU A 110 -8.32 0.74 -3.76
CA LEU A 110 -9.19 0.11 -4.76
C LEU A 110 -8.32 -0.56 -5.83
N PRO A 111 -8.80 -1.61 -6.51
CA PRO A 111 -8.08 -2.25 -7.61
C PRO A 111 -7.63 -1.23 -8.67
N ASN A 112 -6.41 -1.35 -9.16
CA ASN A 112 -5.81 -0.38 -10.06
C ASN A 112 -6.61 -0.22 -11.36
N TYR A 113 -7.07 -1.32 -11.95
CA TYR A 113 -7.97 -1.32 -13.11
C TYR A 113 -9.22 -0.46 -12.86
N PHE A 114 -9.89 -0.67 -11.70
CA PHE A 114 -11.08 0.10 -11.37
C PHE A 114 -10.78 1.60 -11.26
N VAL A 115 -9.67 1.96 -10.65
CA VAL A 115 -9.29 3.38 -10.48
C VAL A 115 -9.10 4.06 -11.82
N TRP A 116 -8.35 3.47 -12.75
CA TRP A 116 -8.06 4.06 -14.05
C TRP A 116 -9.27 4.09 -14.99
N THR A 117 -10.21 3.16 -14.83
CA THR A 117 -11.43 3.11 -15.68
C THR A 117 -12.61 3.92 -15.12
N ASN A 118 -12.52 4.45 -13.89
CA ASN A 118 -13.58 5.20 -13.21
C ASN A 118 -13.12 6.58 -12.72
N ILE A 119 -12.33 7.28 -13.52
CA ILE A 119 -11.80 8.61 -13.18
C ILE A 119 -12.94 9.62 -13.14
N THR A 120 -13.08 10.33 -12.03
CA THR A 120 -14.03 11.44 -11.87
C THR A 120 -13.31 12.76 -11.57
N LYS A 121 -14.00 13.91 -11.76
CA LYS A 121 -13.46 15.22 -11.40
C LYS A 121 -13.00 15.27 -9.93
N ALA A 122 -13.81 14.73 -9.02
CA ALA A 122 -13.47 14.71 -7.58
C ALA A 122 -12.21 13.86 -7.32
N TRP A 123 -12.11 12.72 -8.00
CA TRP A 123 -10.93 11.85 -7.89
C TRP A 123 -9.66 12.55 -8.38
N VAL A 124 -9.71 13.20 -9.57
CA VAL A 124 -8.55 13.91 -10.13
C VAL A 124 -8.07 15.03 -9.18
N ILE A 125 -9.00 15.79 -8.59
CA ILE A 125 -8.64 16.86 -7.65
C ILE A 125 -8.01 16.29 -6.38
N GLY A 126 -8.59 15.23 -5.81
CA GLY A 126 -8.12 14.62 -4.56
C GLY A 126 -6.83 13.78 -4.73
N THR A 127 -6.60 13.26 -5.94
CA THR A 127 -5.48 12.34 -6.24
C THR A 127 -4.61 12.83 -7.41
N TRP A 128 -4.53 14.15 -7.60
CA TRP A 128 -3.81 14.82 -8.69
C TRP A 128 -2.37 14.28 -8.90
N HIS A 129 -1.74 13.80 -7.85
CA HIS A 129 -0.37 13.25 -7.87
C HIS A 129 -0.23 12.01 -8.75
N TRP A 130 -1.31 11.26 -9.02
CA TRP A 130 -1.25 10.11 -9.91
C TRP A 130 -0.87 10.54 -11.33
N ALA A 131 -1.60 11.52 -11.87
CA ALA A 131 -1.33 12.05 -13.19
C ALA A 131 0.01 12.83 -13.23
N PHE A 132 0.34 13.54 -12.16
CA PHE A 132 1.57 14.33 -12.05
C PHE A 132 2.81 13.44 -12.02
N MET A 133 2.86 12.44 -11.12
CA MET A 133 4.02 11.58 -10.96
C MET A 133 4.21 10.59 -12.13
N ALA A 134 3.14 10.34 -12.90
CA ALA A 134 3.22 9.55 -14.12
C ALA A 134 3.75 10.34 -15.34
N GLN A 135 4.00 11.66 -15.21
CA GLN A 135 4.59 12.43 -16.30
C GLN A 135 6.02 11.96 -16.63
N PRO A 136 6.50 12.22 -17.88
CA PRO A 136 7.86 11.82 -18.28
C PRO A 136 8.95 12.36 -17.35
N GLU A 137 9.97 11.52 -17.10
CA GLU A 137 11.19 11.92 -16.39
C GLU A 137 11.94 12.98 -17.21
N PRO A 138 12.50 14.03 -16.61
CA PRO A 138 12.64 14.27 -15.17
C PRO A 138 11.64 15.31 -14.62
N PHE A 139 10.46 15.49 -15.23
CA PHE A 139 9.60 16.63 -14.92
C PHE A 139 9.06 16.57 -13.46
N PRO A 140 8.36 15.52 -12.99
CA PRO A 140 7.90 15.46 -11.62
C PRO A 140 9.05 15.40 -10.60
N GLU A 141 10.12 14.68 -10.91
CA GLU A 141 11.27 14.57 -10.03
C GLU A 141 11.91 15.92 -9.72
N ARG A 142 12.08 16.75 -10.73
CA ARG A 142 12.64 18.11 -10.56
C ARG A 142 11.73 19.01 -9.72
N LEU A 143 10.43 18.97 -9.95
CA LEU A 143 9.47 19.77 -9.17
C LEU A 143 9.37 19.30 -7.72
N MET A 144 9.34 17.99 -7.49
CA MET A 144 9.26 17.43 -6.14
C MET A 144 10.54 17.67 -5.33
N SER A 145 11.71 17.65 -5.97
CA SER A 145 12.99 17.91 -5.31
C SER A 145 13.30 19.41 -5.15
N ALA A 146 12.56 20.30 -5.82
CA ALA A 146 12.77 21.74 -5.75
C ALA A 146 12.23 22.41 -4.48
N VAL A 147 11.39 21.68 -3.72
CA VAL A 147 10.82 22.19 -2.46
C VAL A 147 11.39 21.43 -1.27
N PRO A 148 11.44 22.04 -0.06
CA PRO A 148 11.88 21.33 1.14
C PRO A 148 11.05 20.07 1.39
N ALA A 149 11.71 18.96 1.72
CA ALA A 149 11.08 17.65 1.99
C ALA A 149 9.95 17.77 3.02
N GLU A 150 10.20 18.46 4.12
CA GLU A 150 9.19 18.71 5.16
C GLU A 150 7.93 19.38 4.63
N TYR A 151 8.09 20.40 3.78
CA TYR A 151 6.96 21.13 3.21
C TYR A 151 6.12 20.19 2.33
N PHE A 152 6.78 19.45 1.45
CA PHE A 152 6.09 18.53 0.55
C PHE A 152 5.35 17.43 1.32
N LEU A 153 6.04 16.78 2.25
CA LEU A 153 5.46 15.69 3.06
C LEU A 153 4.30 16.19 3.93
N LYS A 154 4.47 17.29 4.67
CA LYS A 154 3.39 17.88 5.48
C LYS A 154 2.17 18.21 4.63
N SER A 155 2.37 18.89 3.49
CA SER A 155 1.28 19.25 2.58
C SER A 155 0.53 18.03 2.07
N ARG A 156 1.26 16.97 1.66
CA ARG A 156 0.65 15.73 1.15
C ARG A 156 -0.08 14.95 2.24
N MET A 157 0.54 14.82 3.40
CA MET A 157 0.00 14.02 4.50
C MET A 157 -1.21 14.70 5.15
N THR A 158 -1.22 16.03 5.28
CA THR A 158 -2.37 16.78 5.83
C THR A 158 -3.62 16.60 4.97
N ILE A 159 -3.50 16.66 3.64
CA ILE A 159 -4.63 16.47 2.73
C ILE A 159 -5.29 15.08 2.94
N ARG A 160 -4.51 14.06 3.20
CA ARG A 160 -5.00 12.68 3.35
C ARG A 160 -5.20 12.23 4.80
N GLY A 161 -4.65 12.97 5.76
CA GLY A 161 -4.73 12.65 7.19
C GLY A 161 -6.11 12.86 7.82
N GLY A 162 -6.99 13.56 7.14
CA GLY A 162 -8.35 13.82 7.64
C GLY A 162 -8.40 14.94 8.66
N ASN A 163 -7.81 14.80 9.84
CA ASN A 163 -7.82 15.81 10.94
C ASN A 163 -6.40 16.32 11.29
N GLY A 164 -5.52 16.42 10.31
CA GLY A 164 -4.15 16.88 10.55
C GLY A 164 -3.16 15.73 10.70
N LEU A 165 -2.04 15.99 11.39
CA LEU A 165 -0.91 15.06 11.55
C LEU A 165 -0.61 14.71 13.01
N ASP A 166 -1.56 14.90 13.92
CA ASP A 166 -1.37 14.70 15.37
C ASP A 166 -1.06 13.24 15.73
N PHE A 167 -1.35 12.32 14.81
CA PHE A 167 -0.97 10.91 14.95
C PHE A 167 0.54 10.65 14.75
N LEU A 168 1.30 11.60 14.19
CA LEU A 168 2.74 11.46 13.98
C LEU A 168 3.54 12.02 15.15
N THR A 169 4.53 11.26 15.60
CA THR A 169 5.57 11.80 16.47
C THR A 169 6.63 12.53 15.65
N PRO A 170 7.35 13.53 16.21
CA PRO A 170 8.45 14.19 15.51
C PRO A 170 9.48 13.20 14.95
N ALA A 171 9.89 12.21 15.75
CA ALA A 171 10.89 11.22 15.34
C ALA A 171 10.44 10.39 14.11
N VAL A 172 9.17 10.03 14.01
CA VAL A 172 8.62 9.32 12.85
C VAL A 172 8.56 10.24 11.63
N PHE A 173 8.18 11.50 11.82
CA PHE A 173 8.17 12.46 10.74
C PHE A 173 9.58 12.76 10.22
N ASP A 174 10.56 12.91 11.11
CA ASP A 174 11.97 13.10 10.75
C ASP A 174 12.50 11.92 9.91
N GLU A 175 12.07 10.69 10.23
CA GLU A 175 12.43 9.51 9.44
C GLU A 175 11.80 9.56 8.03
N TYR A 176 10.58 10.04 7.88
CA TYR A 176 9.99 10.25 6.55
C TYR A 176 10.72 11.32 5.76
N VAL A 177 11.15 12.41 6.43
CA VAL A 177 11.96 13.47 5.82
C VAL A 177 13.33 12.92 5.39
N ARG A 178 13.99 12.10 6.25
CA ARG A 178 15.28 11.45 5.94
C ARG A 178 15.19 10.62 4.66
N CYS A 179 14.10 9.87 4.52
CA CYS A 179 13.87 9.00 3.37
C CYS A 179 13.42 9.75 2.11
N TYR A 180 12.98 11.01 2.22
CA TYR A 180 12.54 11.80 1.07
C TYR A 180 13.73 12.40 0.31
N THR A 181 14.37 11.59 -0.51
CA THR A 181 15.55 11.90 -1.31
C THR A 181 15.24 11.86 -2.79
N LEU A 182 16.14 12.37 -3.64
CA LEU A 182 15.98 12.25 -5.09
C LEU A 182 15.82 10.78 -5.53
N LYS A 183 16.50 9.84 -4.85
CA LYS A 183 16.37 8.39 -5.07
C LYS A 183 14.92 7.95 -4.90
N THR A 184 14.29 8.26 -3.76
CA THR A 184 12.93 7.81 -3.45
C THR A 184 11.86 8.58 -4.21
N ILE A 185 12.13 9.84 -4.55
CA ILE A 185 11.30 10.62 -5.48
C ILE A 185 11.28 9.94 -6.86
N THR A 186 12.46 9.61 -7.40
CA THR A 186 12.59 8.91 -8.69
C THR A 186 11.89 7.54 -8.65
N GLY A 187 12.12 6.75 -7.59
CA GLY A 187 11.49 5.46 -7.42
C GLY A 187 9.96 5.54 -7.39
N SER A 188 9.42 6.50 -6.62
CA SER A 188 7.97 6.70 -6.56
C SER A 188 7.38 7.15 -7.91
N CYS A 189 8.05 8.04 -8.65
CA CYS A 189 7.59 8.44 -9.98
C CYS A 189 7.61 7.27 -10.98
N ARG A 190 8.65 6.41 -10.94
CA ARG A 190 8.72 5.19 -11.75
C ARG A 190 7.59 4.21 -11.44
N ASP A 191 7.24 4.04 -10.17
CA ASP A 191 6.09 3.26 -9.73
C ASP A 191 4.76 3.82 -10.27
N TYR A 192 4.55 5.14 -10.24
CA TYR A 192 3.35 5.74 -10.82
C TYR A 192 3.30 5.65 -12.34
N ARG A 193 4.44 5.68 -13.03
CA ARG A 193 4.50 5.42 -14.47
C ARG A 193 4.15 3.97 -14.80
N ALA A 194 4.69 3.01 -14.04
CA ALA A 194 4.32 1.61 -14.16
C ALA A 194 2.82 1.40 -13.96
N THR A 195 2.26 2.05 -12.93
CA THR A 195 0.83 2.00 -12.62
C THR A 195 -0.06 2.48 -13.78
N ALA A 196 0.39 3.51 -14.51
CA ALA A 196 -0.34 4.07 -15.64
C ALA A 196 -0.09 3.33 -16.96
N THR A 197 0.87 2.42 -17.02
CA THR A 197 1.27 1.69 -18.23
C THR A 197 1.16 0.19 -18.03
N CYS A 198 2.26 -0.49 -17.72
CA CYS A 198 2.31 -1.95 -17.65
C CYS A 198 1.38 -2.56 -16.61
N ASP A 199 1.19 -1.93 -15.43
CA ASP A 199 0.23 -2.43 -14.45
C ASP A 199 -1.21 -2.31 -14.96
N PHE A 200 -1.57 -1.20 -15.62
CA PHE A 200 -2.90 -1.05 -16.18
C PHE A 200 -3.16 -2.07 -17.30
N GLU A 201 -2.17 -2.36 -18.14
CA GLU A 201 -2.26 -3.40 -19.18
C GLU A 201 -2.46 -4.79 -18.56
N MET A 202 -1.65 -5.16 -17.56
CA MET A 202 -1.76 -6.43 -16.83
C MET A 202 -3.10 -6.57 -16.10
N ASP A 203 -3.52 -5.52 -15.39
CA ASP A 203 -4.79 -5.52 -14.66
C ASP A 203 -6.00 -5.52 -15.60
N THR A 204 -5.86 -4.97 -16.80
CA THR A 204 -6.90 -5.06 -17.85
C THR A 204 -7.05 -6.50 -18.37
N ALA A 205 -5.92 -7.21 -18.52
CA ALA A 205 -5.96 -8.62 -18.90
C ALA A 205 -6.60 -9.50 -17.80
N ASP A 206 -6.39 -9.13 -16.54
CA ASP A 206 -6.87 -9.85 -15.36
C ASP A 206 -8.15 -9.24 -14.75
N LYS A 207 -8.85 -8.35 -15.45
CA LYS A 207 -9.99 -7.57 -14.92
C LYS A 207 -11.15 -8.40 -14.35
N ASP A 208 -11.29 -9.62 -14.81
CA ASP A 208 -12.34 -10.56 -14.39
C ASP A 208 -11.80 -11.60 -13.36
N SER A 209 -10.51 -11.52 -13.01
CA SER A 209 -9.88 -12.40 -12.02
C SER A 209 -10.20 -11.93 -10.61
N GLN A 210 -10.36 -12.89 -9.70
CA GLN A 210 -10.63 -12.63 -8.28
C GLN A 210 -9.53 -13.23 -7.41
N ILE A 211 -9.15 -12.55 -6.34
CA ILE A 211 -8.33 -13.16 -5.30
C ILE A 211 -9.15 -14.25 -4.57
N GLU A 212 -8.53 -15.40 -4.29
CA GLU A 212 -9.25 -16.58 -3.80
C GLU A 212 -9.13 -16.80 -2.29
N MET A 213 -8.07 -16.29 -1.65
CA MET A 213 -7.90 -16.41 -0.21
C MET A 213 -8.89 -15.54 0.57
N PRO A 214 -9.15 -15.85 1.86
CA PRO A 214 -9.94 -14.96 2.73
C PRO A 214 -9.36 -13.56 2.74
N ALA A 215 -10.23 -12.56 2.55
CA ALA A 215 -9.85 -11.17 2.45
C ALA A 215 -10.72 -10.27 3.32
N ILE A 216 -10.12 -9.24 3.91
CA ILE A 216 -10.83 -8.10 4.47
C ILE A 216 -10.34 -6.81 3.82
N VAL A 217 -11.23 -5.83 3.73
CA VAL A 217 -10.91 -4.52 3.16
C VAL A 217 -11.29 -3.43 4.15
N LEU A 218 -10.31 -2.62 4.54
CA LEU A 218 -10.51 -1.52 5.48
C LEU A 218 -10.15 -0.21 4.78
N TRP A 219 -10.92 0.86 5.03
CA TRP A 219 -10.62 2.18 4.45
C TRP A 219 -10.88 3.30 5.45
N GLY A 220 -10.17 4.42 5.29
CA GLY A 220 -10.44 5.64 6.03
C GLY A 220 -11.72 6.29 5.55
N ALA A 221 -12.73 6.37 6.42
CA ALA A 221 -14.03 6.92 6.07
C ALA A 221 -14.18 8.41 6.44
N ARG A 222 -13.23 8.98 7.18
CA ARG A 222 -13.30 10.37 7.63
C ARG A 222 -13.34 11.33 6.44
N GLY A 223 -14.39 12.16 6.39
CA GLY A 223 -14.61 13.07 5.26
C GLY A 223 -15.18 12.41 3.99
N GLN A 224 -15.44 11.11 4.00
CA GLN A 224 -16.09 10.41 2.87
C GLN A 224 -17.62 10.36 3.04
N SER A 225 -18.33 10.37 1.91
CA SER A 225 -19.77 10.15 1.90
C SER A 225 -20.10 8.66 2.10
N PRO A 226 -21.31 8.32 2.65
CA PRO A 226 -21.78 6.94 2.72
C PRO A 226 -21.79 6.22 1.34
N ALA A 227 -22.07 6.96 0.27
CA ALA A 227 -22.03 6.43 -1.10
C ALA A 227 -20.62 5.97 -1.50
N ARG A 228 -19.58 6.71 -1.09
CA ARG A 228 -18.18 6.33 -1.34
C ARG A 228 -17.78 5.07 -0.57
N SER A 229 -18.19 4.97 0.68
CA SER A 229 -17.96 3.76 1.49
C SER A 229 -18.65 2.54 0.88
N LYS A 230 -19.89 2.70 0.41
CA LYS A 230 -20.60 1.62 -0.28
C LYS A 230 -19.90 1.20 -1.58
N GLU A 231 -19.41 2.16 -2.36
CA GLU A 231 -18.65 1.90 -3.58
C GLU A 231 -17.41 1.05 -3.31
N PHE A 232 -16.66 1.34 -2.24
CA PHE A 232 -15.49 0.56 -1.85
C PHE A 232 -15.82 -0.92 -1.70
N LEU A 233 -16.84 -1.23 -0.93
CA LEU A 233 -17.27 -2.60 -0.68
C LEU A 233 -17.79 -3.28 -1.95
N ASP A 234 -18.61 -2.59 -2.74
CA ASP A 234 -19.20 -3.14 -3.95
C ASP A 234 -18.14 -3.43 -5.03
N VAL A 235 -17.08 -2.64 -5.08
CA VAL A 235 -15.93 -2.89 -5.95
C VAL A 235 -15.21 -4.15 -5.50
N TRP A 236 -14.82 -4.24 -4.22
CA TRP A 236 -14.04 -5.38 -3.76
C TRP A 236 -14.80 -6.72 -3.82
N LYS A 237 -16.12 -6.72 -3.72
CA LYS A 237 -16.95 -7.91 -3.99
C LYS A 237 -16.78 -8.47 -5.40
N LYS A 238 -16.35 -7.65 -6.36
CA LYS A 238 -16.07 -8.10 -7.73
C LYS A 238 -14.66 -8.65 -7.91
N PHE A 239 -13.71 -8.25 -7.05
CA PHE A 239 -12.29 -8.61 -7.16
C PHE A 239 -11.83 -9.60 -6.09
N ALA A 240 -12.67 -9.95 -5.11
CA ALA A 240 -12.34 -10.89 -4.05
C ALA A 240 -13.48 -11.92 -3.88
N LYS A 241 -13.19 -13.18 -4.17
CA LYS A 241 -14.15 -14.30 -4.08
C LYS A 241 -14.58 -14.57 -2.65
N ASN A 242 -13.63 -14.54 -1.72
CA ASN A 242 -13.83 -14.82 -0.30
C ASN A 242 -13.65 -13.55 0.54
N LEU A 243 -14.36 -12.47 0.18
CA LEU A 243 -14.39 -11.24 0.96
C LEU A 243 -15.23 -11.46 2.23
N GLU A 244 -14.57 -11.60 3.39
CA GLU A 244 -15.25 -11.83 4.66
C GLU A 244 -16.03 -10.60 5.11
N TYR A 245 -15.40 -9.41 5.06
CA TYR A 245 -16.05 -8.12 5.29
C TYR A 245 -15.24 -6.95 4.75
N GLY A 246 -15.89 -5.81 4.63
CA GLY A 246 -15.26 -4.53 4.37
C GLY A 246 -15.84 -3.46 5.30
N GLU A 247 -15.00 -2.56 5.83
CA GLU A 247 -15.41 -1.58 6.83
C GLU A 247 -14.68 -0.25 6.67
N GLY A 248 -15.46 0.84 6.71
CA GLY A 248 -14.94 2.20 6.81
C GLY A 248 -14.62 2.54 8.26
N MET A 249 -13.36 2.92 8.50
CA MET A 249 -12.85 3.29 9.83
C MET A 249 -12.93 4.79 10.06
N ASP A 250 -13.21 5.23 11.28
CA ASP A 250 -13.21 6.67 11.63
C ASP A 250 -11.78 7.21 11.72
N CYS A 251 -11.11 7.26 10.59
CA CYS A 251 -9.77 7.79 10.43
C CYS A 251 -9.57 8.33 9.01
N GLY A 252 -8.43 8.98 8.78
CA GLY A 252 -7.93 9.31 7.45
C GLY A 252 -7.25 8.12 6.77
N HIS A 253 -6.42 8.43 5.78
CA HIS A 253 -5.70 7.43 5.01
C HIS A 253 -4.68 6.62 5.83
N TYR A 254 -4.10 7.19 6.87
CA TYR A 254 -2.94 6.64 7.60
C TYR A 254 -3.36 5.77 8.79
N MET A 255 -4.15 4.75 8.52
CA MET A 255 -4.90 3.94 9.49
C MET A 255 -4.01 3.32 10.59
N ALA A 256 -2.87 2.73 10.23
CA ALA A 256 -1.97 2.07 11.19
C ALA A 256 -1.34 3.03 12.20
N GLU A 257 -1.29 4.32 11.87
CA GLU A 257 -0.73 5.38 12.72
C GLU A 257 -1.83 6.18 13.44
N ASP A 258 -2.97 6.42 12.78
CA ASP A 258 -4.09 7.22 13.29
C ASP A 258 -4.92 6.43 14.33
N ILE A 259 -5.21 5.16 14.05
CA ILE A 259 -6.06 4.29 14.90
C ILE A 259 -5.37 2.94 15.22
N PRO A 260 -4.14 2.94 15.78
CA PRO A 260 -3.31 1.74 15.92
C PRO A 260 -3.96 0.63 16.75
N ASP A 261 -4.71 0.96 17.80
CA ASP A 261 -5.37 -0.02 18.66
C ASP A 261 -6.45 -0.79 17.90
N ILE A 262 -7.28 -0.06 17.18
CA ILE A 262 -8.35 -0.67 16.37
C ILE A 262 -7.74 -1.53 15.26
N MET A 263 -6.68 -1.06 14.60
CA MET A 263 -6.00 -1.83 13.56
C MET A 263 -5.36 -3.11 14.11
N TYR A 264 -4.72 -3.03 15.28
CA TYR A 264 -4.19 -4.21 15.95
C TYR A 264 -5.28 -5.25 16.22
N ASP A 265 -6.42 -4.84 16.79
CA ASP A 265 -7.53 -5.75 17.10
C ASP A 265 -8.13 -6.38 15.84
N LYS A 266 -8.25 -5.61 14.75
CA LYS A 266 -8.68 -6.13 13.44
C LYS A 266 -7.74 -7.20 12.92
N PHE A 267 -6.43 -6.98 12.99
CA PHE A 267 -5.43 -7.95 12.53
C PHE A 267 -5.44 -9.22 13.37
N ILE A 268 -5.45 -9.10 14.71
CA ILE A 268 -5.51 -10.27 15.59
C ILE A 268 -6.80 -11.06 15.32
N LYS A 269 -7.95 -10.41 15.26
CA LYS A 269 -9.21 -11.10 14.98
C LYS A 269 -9.22 -11.82 13.65
N PHE A 270 -8.68 -11.19 12.59
CA PHE A 270 -8.72 -11.75 11.24
C PHE A 270 -7.66 -12.82 10.99
N PHE A 271 -6.43 -12.62 11.46
CA PHE A 271 -5.33 -13.54 11.16
C PHE A 271 -5.22 -14.72 12.12
N VAL A 272 -5.78 -14.65 13.36
CA VAL A 272 -5.73 -15.76 14.33
C VAL A 272 -6.85 -16.77 14.12
N THR A 273 -8.01 -16.35 13.61
CA THR A 273 -9.15 -17.24 13.35
C THR A 273 -9.01 -17.93 12.00
#